data_e94a6a38eeabc7cc5748a5ad22e465f0
#
_entry.id   e94a6a38eeabc7cc5748a5ad22e465f0
#
_cell.length_a   1.000
_cell.length_b   1.000
_cell.length_c   1.000
_cell.angle_alpha   90.00
_cell.angle_beta   90.00
_cell.angle_gamma   90.00
#
_symmetry.space_group_name_H-M   'P 1'
#
loop_
_entity.id
_entity.type
_entity.pdbx_description
1 polymer ?
#
loop_
_entity_poly.entity_id
_entity_poly.type
_entity_poly.pdbx_seq_one_letter_code
_entity_poly.pdbx_strand_id
1 'polypeptide(L)'
;MISAALVFSVMLAAQPAPPNAPSDKAAPTEATPVLAAGSPAPPLTVDAWVKGDAVKAFEPGKVYVVEFWATWCGPCVRNIPNLNALQKQYPQLTVISVAASERPTKKPAEGVADDGRLATVQKFVESRGEGMDYRVAFDGDASMGRAWMLAAKQRSIPWACIVDGTGTIAWMGHPELMDREVARVMKANKPAGDAPAPPKATP
;
A
#
# COMPACT_ATOMS: atom_id res chain seq x y z
N MET A 1 8.48 -52.38 -70.07
CA MET A 1 9.42 -52.42 -68.96
C MET A 1 8.77 -51.68 -67.82
N ILE A 2 8.20 -52.43 -66.84
CA ILE A 2 7.39 -51.95 -65.77
C ILE A 2 8.25 -52.05 -64.49
N SER A 3 8.62 -50.91 -63.89
CA SER A 3 9.38 -50.89 -62.66
C SER A 3 8.44 -50.71 -61.49
N ALA A 4 8.35 -51.72 -60.63
CA ALA A 4 7.54 -51.71 -59.42
C ALA A 4 8.34 -51.07 -58.27
N ALA A 5 7.81 -49.98 -57.70
CA ALA A 5 8.34 -49.34 -56.50
C ALA A 5 7.69 -49.97 -55.28
N LEU A 6 8.44 -50.66 -54.43
CA LEU A 6 8.03 -51.13 -53.11
C LEU A 6 7.96 -49.97 -52.11
N VAL A 7 6.74 -49.74 -51.58
CA VAL A 7 6.52 -48.83 -50.47
C VAL A 7 6.68 -49.61 -49.17
N PHE A 8 7.73 -49.31 -48.39
CA PHE A 8 7.93 -49.83 -47.02
C PHE A 8 7.17 -48.95 -46.05
N SER A 9 6.03 -49.46 -45.56
CA SER A 9 5.31 -48.83 -44.42
C SER A 9 6.04 -49.19 -43.13
N VAL A 10 6.68 -48.23 -42.52
CA VAL A 10 7.21 -48.38 -41.16
C VAL A 10 6.07 -48.12 -40.16
N MET A 11 5.57 -49.19 -39.51
CA MET A 11 4.68 -49.10 -38.37
C MET A 11 5.50 -48.62 -37.15
N LEU A 12 5.26 -47.39 -36.73
CA LEU A 12 5.78 -46.83 -35.47
C LEU A 12 4.91 -47.36 -34.32
N ALA A 13 5.42 -48.34 -33.60
CA ALA A 13 4.76 -48.88 -32.40
C ALA A 13 4.86 -47.83 -31.28
N ALA A 14 3.71 -47.37 -30.75
CA ALA A 14 3.63 -46.54 -29.58
C ALA A 14 4.09 -47.34 -28.34
N GLN A 15 5.16 -46.87 -27.70
CA GLN A 15 5.66 -47.39 -26.42
C GLN A 15 4.77 -46.89 -25.29
N PRO A 16 4.33 -47.72 -24.33
CA PRO A 16 3.63 -47.26 -23.14
C PRO A 16 4.60 -46.46 -22.25
N ALA A 17 4.18 -45.29 -21.74
CA ALA A 17 4.92 -44.46 -20.83
C ALA A 17 5.21 -45.21 -19.51
N PRO A 18 6.40 -45.05 -18.89
CA PRO A 18 6.74 -45.70 -17.63
C PRO A 18 5.84 -45.19 -16.50
N PRO A 19 5.33 -46.05 -15.60
CA PRO A 19 4.66 -45.60 -14.39
C PRO A 19 5.69 -45.05 -13.40
N ASN A 20 5.38 -43.91 -12.79
CA ASN A 20 6.14 -43.22 -11.73
C ASN A 20 7.25 -42.28 -12.20
N ALA A 21 6.84 -41.11 -12.76
CA ALA A 21 7.59 -39.92 -12.55
C ALA A 21 7.34 -39.43 -11.10
N PRO A 22 8.41 -39.11 -10.30
CA PRO A 22 8.19 -38.50 -9.00
C PRO A 22 7.49 -37.16 -9.22
N SER A 23 6.32 -37.00 -8.59
CA SER A 23 5.63 -35.72 -8.53
C SER A 23 6.61 -34.70 -7.99
N ASP A 24 6.90 -33.66 -8.80
CA ASP A 24 7.62 -32.50 -8.38
C ASP A 24 6.98 -31.98 -7.09
N LYS A 25 7.71 -32.19 -6.00
CA LYS A 25 7.41 -31.64 -4.70
C LYS A 25 7.44 -30.14 -4.92
N ALA A 26 6.25 -29.51 -4.92
CA ALA A 26 6.11 -28.07 -5.01
C ALA A 26 7.16 -27.43 -4.11
N ALA A 27 7.98 -26.57 -4.69
CA ALA A 27 8.94 -25.77 -3.95
C ALA A 27 8.21 -25.11 -2.76
N PRO A 28 8.85 -24.97 -1.59
CA PRO A 28 8.23 -24.31 -0.46
C PRO A 28 7.72 -22.94 -0.93
N THR A 29 6.42 -22.71 -0.82
CA THR A 29 5.83 -21.39 -1.05
C THR A 29 6.52 -20.47 -0.07
N GLU A 30 7.43 -19.61 -0.55
CA GLU A 30 8.06 -18.60 0.30
C GLU A 30 6.95 -17.85 1.00
N ALA A 31 6.91 -17.97 2.32
CA ALA A 31 5.92 -17.27 3.14
C ALA A 31 6.09 -15.77 2.84
N THR A 32 5.06 -15.13 2.31
CA THR A 32 5.07 -13.69 2.06
C THR A 32 5.58 -12.99 3.31
N PRO A 33 6.68 -12.22 3.23
CA PRO A 33 7.27 -11.62 4.41
C PRO A 33 6.23 -10.72 5.09
N VAL A 34 6.12 -10.86 6.42
CA VAL A 34 5.20 -10.05 7.21
C VAL A 34 5.70 -8.60 7.19
N LEU A 35 4.83 -7.67 6.82
CA LEU A 35 5.16 -6.24 6.85
C LEU A 35 5.44 -5.81 8.29
N ALA A 36 6.59 -5.20 8.54
CA ALA A 36 7.07 -4.80 9.86
C ALA A 36 7.86 -3.49 9.79
N ALA A 37 8.16 -2.90 10.94
CA ALA A 37 9.15 -1.82 10.98
C ALA A 37 10.50 -2.33 10.41
N GLY A 38 11.13 -1.54 9.57
CA GLY A 38 12.31 -1.91 8.78
C GLY A 38 12.00 -2.46 7.38
N SER A 39 10.74 -2.81 7.07
CA SER A 39 10.35 -3.22 5.72
C SER A 39 10.27 -2.01 4.78
N PRO A 40 10.58 -2.18 3.47
CA PRO A 40 10.20 -1.19 2.47
C PRO A 40 8.70 -0.94 2.51
N ALA A 41 8.30 0.33 2.42
CA ALA A 41 6.88 0.68 2.37
C ALA A 41 6.24 0.18 1.06
N PRO A 42 5.08 -0.50 1.12
CA PRO A 42 4.35 -0.86 -0.09
C PRO A 42 3.93 0.40 -0.88
N PRO A 43 3.68 0.28 -2.19
CA PRO A 43 3.21 1.41 -2.98
C PRO A 43 1.85 1.93 -2.50
N LEU A 44 1.57 3.21 -2.83
CA LEU A 44 0.27 3.83 -2.63
C LEU A 44 -0.63 3.53 -3.83
N THR A 45 -1.54 2.58 -3.68
CA THR A 45 -2.47 2.13 -4.72
C THR A 45 -3.91 2.46 -4.33
N VAL A 46 -4.28 3.73 -4.44
CA VAL A 46 -5.62 4.21 -4.06
C VAL A 46 -6.51 4.43 -5.28
N ASP A 47 -7.82 4.20 -5.12
CA ASP A 47 -8.78 4.37 -6.21
C ASP A 47 -9.08 5.85 -6.47
N ALA A 48 -9.08 6.67 -5.43
CA ALA A 48 -9.34 8.09 -5.56
C ALA A 48 -8.63 8.92 -4.49
N TRP A 49 -8.18 10.11 -4.86
CA TRP A 49 -7.79 11.16 -3.93
C TRP A 49 -9.00 12.05 -3.67
N VAL A 50 -9.42 12.11 -2.42
CA VAL A 50 -10.61 12.85 -1.99
C VAL A 50 -10.25 14.28 -1.63
N LYS A 51 -9.06 14.50 -1.04
CA LYS A 51 -8.54 15.82 -0.69
C LYS A 51 -7.03 15.89 -0.83
N GLY A 52 -6.52 17.05 -1.26
CA GLY A 52 -5.10 17.32 -1.49
C GLY A 52 -4.55 16.68 -2.76
N ASP A 53 -3.29 17.02 -3.08
CA ASP A 53 -2.63 16.51 -4.28
C ASP A 53 -2.31 15.03 -4.15
N ALA A 54 -2.41 14.32 -5.26
CA ALA A 54 -2.06 12.90 -5.34
C ALA A 54 -0.57 12.65 -5.05
N VAL A 55 -0.29 11.71 -4.16
CA VAL A 55 1.06 11.20 -3.93
C VAL A 55 1.26 9.96 -4.79
N LYS A 56 2.11 10.06 -5.81
CA LYS A 56 2.37 8.96 -6.76
C LYS A 56 3.34 7.93 -6.21
N ALA A 57 4.29 8.38 -5.38
CA ALA A 57 5.31 7.54 -4.75
C ALA A 57 5.88 8.26 -3.52
N PHE A 58 6.52 7.51 -2.64
CA PHE A 58 7.31 8.08 -1.55
C PHE A 58 8.57 8.72 -2.12
N GLU A 59 8.73 10.01 -1.91
CA GLU A 59 9.89 10.77 -2.40
C GLU A 59 11.06 10.65 -1.42
N PRO A 60 12.28 10.42 -1.90
CA PRO A 60 13.47 10.39 -1.04
C PRO A 60 13.60 11.68 -0.20
N GLY A 61 13.93 11.51 1.07
CA GLY A 61 14.08 12.61 2.01
C GLY A 61 12.78 13.16 2.60
N LYS A 62 11.61 12.67 2.17
CA LYS A 62 10.31 13.05 2.74
C LYS A 62 9.79 11.99 3.71
N VAL A 63 9.16 12.44 4.78
CA VAL A 63 8.49 11.57 5.77
C VAL A 63 7.00 11.59 5.53
N TYR A 64 6.39 10.41 5.64
CA TYR A 64 4.94 10.23 5.45
C TYR A 64 4.33 9.54 6.66
N VAL A 65 3.10 9.94 6.99
CA VAL A 65 2.19 9.16 7.82
C VAL A 65 1.11 8.62 6.91
N VAL A 66 0.92 7.30 6.91
CA VAL A 66 -0.18 6.61 6.22
C VAL A 66 -1.09 6.04 7.30
N GLU A 67 -2.29 6.59 7.42
CA GLU A 67 -3.28 6.19 8.43
C GLU A 67 -4.51 5.57 7.75
N PHE A 68 -5.03 4.51 8.34
CA PHE A 68 -6.18 3.74 7.84
C PHE A 68 -7.39 3.96 8.73
N TRP A 69 -8.50 4.34 8.12
CA TRP A 69 -9.72 4.76 8.81
C TRP A 69 -11.01 4.45 8.05
N ALA A 70 -12.13 4.84 8.62
CA ALA A 70 -13.44 4.89 7.98
C ALA A 70 -14.34 5.93 8.65
N THR A 71 -15.34 6.44 7.93
CA THR A 71 -16.26 7.48 8.42
C THR A 71 -17.10 7.02 9.62
N TRP A 72 -17.42 5.74 9.69
CA TRP A 72 -18.17 5.12 10.79
C TRP A 72 -17.30 4.74 11.99
N CYS A 73 -15.98 4.82 11.89
CA CYS A 73 -15.05 4.45 12.95
C CYS A 73 -14.91 5.58 13.97
N GLY A 74 -15.64 5.51 15.08
CA GLY A 74 -15.62 6.53 16.13
C GLY A 74 -14.21 6.87 16.65
N PRO A 75 -13.35 5.89 17.01
CA PRO A 75 -11.97 6.16 17.41
C PRO A 75 -11.15 6.88 16.32
N CYS A 76 -11.32 6.49 15.04
CA CYS A 76 -10.66 7.17 13.92
C CYS A 76 -11.06 8.65 13.84
N VAL A 77 -12.36 8.92 13.91
CA VAL A 77 -12.90 10.28 13.86
C VAL A 77 -12.38 11.15 15.01
N ARG A 78 -12.23 10.58 16.21
CA ARG A 78 -11.64 11.31 17.36
C ARG A 78 -10.17 11.65 17.16
N ASN A 79 -9.45 10.89 16.33
CA ASN A 79 -8.02 11.14 16.04
C ASN A 79 -7.77 12.19 14.94
N ILE A 80 -8.80 12.58 14.17
CA ILE A 80 -8.68 13.60 13.10
C ILE A 80 -8.01 14.89 13.58
N PRO A 81 -8.38 15.50 14.72
CA PRO A 81 -7.70 16.71 15.18
C PRO A 81 -6.19 16.53 15.41
N ASN A 82 -5.77 15.34 15.88
CA ASN A 82 -4.36 15.02 16.08
C ASN A 82 -3.60 14.93 14.75
N LEU A 83 -4.13 14.23 13.75
CA LEU A 83 -3.56 14.20 12.40
C LEU A 83 -3.42 15.60 11.81
N ASN A 84 -4.43 16.43 11.99
CA ASN A 84 -4.43 17.82 11.53
C ASN A 84 -3.37 18.67 12.24
N ALA A 85 -3.22 18.47 13.55
CA ALA A 85 -2.19 19.13 14.35
C ALA A 85 -0.77 18.71 13.92
N LEU A 86 -0.54 17.42 13.66
CA LEU A 86 0.74 16.90 13.15
C LEU A 86 1.10 17.49 11.79
N GLN A 87 0.16 17.56 10.86
CA GLN A 87 0.40 18.17 9.55
C GLN A 87 0.77 19.65 9.67
N LYS A 88 0.11 20.39 10.57
CA LYS A 88 0.42 21.81 10.84
C LYS A 88 1.76 21.99 11.57
N GLN A 89 2.06 21.13 12.53
CA GLN A 89 3.30 21.17 13.30
C GLN A 89 4.53 20.85 12.44
N TYR A 90 4.39 19.97 11.47
CA TYR A 90 5.46 19.54 10.57
C TYR A 90 5.06 19.77 9.10
N PRO A 91 5.22 20.98 8.54
CA PRO A 91 4.81 21.27 7.15
C PRO A 91 5.50 20.39 6.11
N GLN A 92 6.69 19.86 6.41
CA GLN A 92 7.46 18.94 5.57
C GLN A 92 7.01 17.47 5.71
N LEU A 93 6.20 17.13 6.70
CA LEU A 93 5.53 15.84 6.82
C LEU A 93 4.39 15.78 5.82
N THR A 94 4.14 14.62 5.24
CA THR A 94 2.95 14.38 4.44
C THR A 94 2.04 13.38 5.17
N VAL A 95 0.91 13.85 5.68
CA VAL A 95 -0.13 12.99 6.25
C VAL A 95 -1.06 12.55 5.12
N ILE A 96 -1.29 11.24 5.03
CA ILE A 96 -2.21 10.57 4.11
C ILE A 96 -3.16 9.70 4.92
N SER A 97 -4.44 10.04 4.94
CA SER A 97 -5.48 9.26 5.60
C SER A 97 -6.26 8.48 4.55
N VAL A 98 -6.20 7.14 4.61
CA VAL A 98 -6.76 6.21 3.62
C VAL A 98 -8.05 5.60 4.16
N ALA A 99 -9.17 5.94 3.56
CA ALA A 99 -10.46 5.34 3.86
C ALA A 99 -10.54 3.94 3.24
N ALA A 100 -10.03 2.92 3.97
CA ALA A 100 -9.85 1.56 3.48
C ALA A 100 -10.88 0.55 4.03
N SER A 101 -11.83 1.00 4.85
CA SER A 101 -12.78 0.11 5.52
C SER A 101 -14.22 0.64 5.48
N GLU A 102 -14.55 1.42 4.45
CA GLU A 102 -15.90 1.95 4.28
C GLU A 102 -16.92 0.85 4.00
N ARG A 103 -18.15 1.08 4.47
CA ARG A 103 -19.27 0.17 4.26
C ARG A 103 -20.10 0.64 3.06
N PRO A 104 -20.53 -0.28 2.18
CA PRO A 104 -21.47 0.05 1.12
C PRO A 104 -22.75 0.70 1.68
N THR A 105 -23.21 1.76 1.04
CA THR A 105 -24.45 2.46 1.42
C THR A 105 -25.60 2.14 0.48
N LYS A 106 -25.32 1.52 -0.66
CA LYS A 106 -26.30 1.04 -1.64
C LYS A 106 -25.79 -0.22 -2.32
N LYS A 107 -26.70 -1.02 -2.86
CA LYS A 107 -26.34 -2.12 -3.76
C LYS A 107 -25.93 -1.54 -5.11
N PRO A 108 -24.75 -1.88 -5.65
CA PRO A 108 -24.38 -1.43 -6.98
C PRO A 108 -25.40 -1.87 -8.03
N ALA A 109 -25.68 -1.02 -9.01
CA ALA A 109 -26.43 -1.42 -10.19
C ALA A 109 -25.60 -2.40 -11.03
N GLU A 110 -26.25 -3.20 -11.86
CA GLU A 110 -25.56 -4.15 -12.73
C GLU A 110 -24.56 -3.43 -13.63
N GLY A 111 -23.31 -3.88 -13.64
CA GLY A 111 -22.21 -3.26 -14.40
C GLY A 111 -21.65 -1.94 -13.84
N VAL A 112 -22.11 -1.51 -12.66
CA VAL A 112 -21.63 -0.26 -12.02
C VAL A 112 -20.96 -0.61 -10.69
N ALA A 113 -19.69 -0.23 -10.52
CA ALA A 113 -18.94 -0.49 -9.28
C ALA A 113 -19.28 0.47 -8.11
N ASP A 114 -20.13 1.51 -8.36
CA ASP A 114 -20.47 2.52 -7.36
C ASP A 114 -21.48 1.97 -6.32
N ASP A 115 -20.98 1.69 -5.14
CA ASP A 115 -21.73 1.27 -3.95
C ASP A 115 -21.96 2.40 -2.92
N GLY A 116 -21.63 3.63 -3.29
CA GLY A 116 -21.83 4.85 -2.49
C GLY A 116 -20.73 5.12 -1.45
N ARG A 117 -19.73 4.25 -1.32
CA ARG A 117 -18.63 4.43 -0.34
C ARG A 117 -17.83 5.69 -0.60
N LEU A 118 -17.37 5.90 -1.85
CA LEU A 118 -16.60 7.08 -2.22
C LEU A 118 -17.37 8.38 -1.93
N ALA A 119 -18.65 8.45 -2.32
CA ALA A 119 -19.48 9.61 -2.05
C ALA A 119 -19.66 9.88 -0.54
N THR A 120 -19.72 8.82 0.27
CA THR A 120 -19.78 8.93 1.74
C THR A 120 -18.51 9.58 2.29
N VAL A 121 -17.33 9.14 1.84
CA VAL A 121 -16.04 9.72 2.26
C VAL A 121 -15.93 11.17 1.81
N GLN A 122 -16.28 11.47 0.55
CA GLN A 122 -16.24 12.83 0.02
C GLN A 122 -17.10 13.79 0.85
N LYS A 123 -18.35 13.42 1.11
CA LYS A 123 -19.27 14.23 1.92
C LYS A 123 -18.77 14.43 3.36
N PHE A 124 -18.19 13.38 3.94
CA PHE A 124 -17.63 13.46 5.28
C PHE A 124 -16.45 14.44 5.33
N VAL A 125 -15.48 14.31 4.41
CA VAL A 125 -14.30 15.16 4.32
C VAL A 125 -14.68 16.62 4.05
N GLU A 126 -15.61 16.86 3.14
CA GLU A 126 -16.16 18.19 2.86
C GLU A 126 -16.76 18.83 4.12
N SER A 127 -17.54 18.07 4.91
CA SER A 127 -18.14 18.56 6.14
C SER A 127 -17.12 18.95 7.23
N ARG A 128 -15.86 18.45 7.14
CA ARG A 128 -14.78 18.77 8.08
C ARG A 128 -13.97 19.99 7.69
N GLY A 129 -13.99 20.38 6.40
CA GLY A 129 -13.28 21.55 5.90
C GLY A 129 -11.80 21.57 6.32
N GLU A 130 -11.37 22.65 7.01
CA GLU A 130 -10.00 22.80 7.54
C GLU A 130 -9.68 21.91 8.74
N GLY A 131 -10.67 21.22 9.30
CA GLY A 131 -10.48 20.22 10.35
C GLY A 131 -9.78 18.95 9.87
N MET A 132 -9.71 18.75 8.54
CA MET A 132 -8.95 17.68 7.88
C MET A 132 -8.04 18.31 6.81
N ASP A 133 -7.09 19.16 7.21
CA ASP A 133 -6.19 19.87 6.31
C ASP A 133 -4.93 19.04 6.00
N TYR A 134 -5.16 17.85 5.50
CA TYR A 134 -4.17 16.88 5.05
C TYR A 134 -4.74 16.05 3.90
N ARG A 135 -3.93 15.18 3.31
CA ARG A 135 -4.36 14.35 2.17
C ARG A 135 -5.29 13.24 2.59
N VAL A 136 -6.35 13.06 1.85
CA VAL A 136 -7.32 11.97 2.07
C VAL A 136 -7.50 11.19 0.78
N ALA A 137 -7.36 9.88 0.88
CA ALA A 137 -7.53 8.94 -0.21
C ALA A 137 -8.63 7.90 0.11
N PHE A 138 -9.15 7.27 -0.92
CA PHE A 138 -10.13 6.19 -0.83
C PHE A 138 -9.57 4.91 -1.45
N ASP A 139 -9.67 3.80 -0.71
CA ASP A 139 -9.27 2.45 -1.10
C ASP A 139 -10.53 1.60 -1.31
N GLY A 140 -11.11 1.69 -2.49
CA GLY A 140 -12.37 1.03 -2.83
C GLY A 140 -12.22 -0.45 -3.16
N ASP A 141 -11.09 -0.85 -3.74
CA ASP A 141 -10.80 -2.23 -4.09
C ASP A 141 -10.07 -3.00 -2.98
N ALA A 142 -9.80 -2.35 -1.85
CA ALA A 142 -9.07 -2.86 -0.69
C ALA A 142 -7.61 -3.25 -0.99
N SER A 143 -6.98 -2.70 -2.02
CA SER A 143 -5.58 -2.97 -2.36
C SER A 143 -4.62 -2.46 -1.30
N MET A 144 -4.85 -1.25 -0.79
CA MET A 144 -4.09 -0.68 0.34
C MET A 144 -4.29 -1.48 1.62
N GLY A 145 -5.54 -1.82 1.94
CA GLY A 145 -5.87 -2.65 3.10
C GLY A 145 -5.14 -3.99 3.07
N ARG A 146 -5.04 -4.63 1.91
CA ARG A 146 -4.29 -5.89 1.75
C ARG A 146 -2.79 -5.70 1.87
N ALA A 147 -2.22 -4.74 1.12
CA ALA A 147 -0.78 -4.55 1.04
C ALA A 147 -0.15 -4.03 2.34
N TRP A 148 -0.91 -3.26 3.12
CA TRP A 148 -0.42 -2.61 4.33
C TRP A 148 -0.92 -3.29 5.60
N MET A 149 -2.25 -3.37 5.78
CA MET A 149 -2.83 -3.87 7.02
C MET A 149 -2.74 -5.39 7.12
N LEU A 150 -3.28 -6.14 6.15
CA LEU A 150 -3.25 -7.60 6.22
C LEU A 150 -1.84 -8.15 6.16
N ALA A 151 -0.93 -7.56 5.38
CA ALA A 151 0.48 -7.93 5.34
C ALA A 151 1.17 -7.71 6.69
N ALA A 152 0.75 -6.71 7.49
CA ALA A 152 1.18 -6.47 8.87
C ALA A 152 0.40 -7.29 9.91
N LYS A 153 -0.46 -8.23 9.49
CA LYS A 153 -1.40 -8.99 10.35
C LYS A 153 -2.36 -8.09 11.14
N GLN A 154 -2.59 -6.87 10.69
CA GLN A 154 -3.52 -5.92 11.28
C GLN A 154 -4.91 -6.04 10.65
N ARG A 155 -5.95 -6.08 11.48
CA ARG A 155 -7.34 -6.29 11.03
C ARG A 155 -8.32 -5.24 11.53
N SER A 156 -7.85 -4.28 12.32
CA SER A 156 -8.68 -3.24 12.92
C SER A 156 -8.17 -1.84 12.61
N ILE A 157 -9.07 -0.88 12.55
CA ILE A 157 -8.81 0.55 12.44
C ILE A 157 -9.19 1.25 13.75
N PRO A 158 -8.56 2.40 14.09
CA PRO A 158 -7.52 3.08 13.35
C PRO A 158 -6.16 2.39 13.44
N TRP A 159 -5.37 2.52 12.39
CA TRP A 159 -4.00 2.02 12.36
C TRP A 159 -3.14 2.92 11.46
N ALA A 160 -1.86 3.12 11.80
CA ALA A 160 -0.98 4.01 11.07
C ALA A 160 0.42 3.45 10.92
N CYS A 161 1.08 3.89 9.83
CA CYS A 161 2.51 3.69 9.58
C CYS A 161 3.20 5.03 9.40
N ILE A 162 4.46 5.11 9.85
CA ILE A 162 5.36 6.21 9.51
C ILE A 162 6.39 5.65 8.52
N VAL A 163 6.46 6.27 7.34
CA VAL A 163 7.46 5.97 6.30
C VAL A 163 8.51 7.07 6.35
N ASP A 164 9.78 6.68 6.51
CA ASP A 164 10.90 7.62 6.58
C ASP A 164 11.39 8.07 5.20
N GLY A 165 12.37 8.95 5.18
CA GLY A 165 12.94 9.51 3.95
C GLY A 165 13.69 8.52 3.06
N THR A 166 13.86 7.27 3.49
CA THR A 166 14.41 6.18 2.67
C THR A 166 13.33 5.34 2.01
N GLY A 167 12.05 5.62 2.30
CA GLY A 167 10.92 4.79 1.86
C GLY A 167 10.71 3.54 2.71
N THR A 168 11.28 3.51 3.92
CA THR A 168 11.19 2.39 4.86
C THR A 168 10.15 2.68 5.95
N ILE A 169 9.41 1.67 6.37
CA ILE A 169 8.48 1.78 7.50
C ILE A 169 9.30 1.93 8.79
N ALA A 170 9.31 3.14 9.35
CA ALA A 170 10.03 3.46 10.59
C ALA A 170 9.24 3.07 11.84
N TRP A 171 7.92 3.01 11.74
CA TRP A 171 7.01 2.66 12.83
C TRP A 171 5.63 2.28 12.28
N MET A 172 4.91 1.48 13.04
CA MET A 172 3.50 1.17 12.80
C MET A 172 2.78 0.88 14.12
N GLY A 173 1.49 1.26 14.19
CA GLY A 173 0.69 1.04 15.40
C GLY A 173 -0.58 1.87 15.45
N HIS A 174 -1.15 1.98 16.66
CA HIS A 174 -2.33 2.81 16.90
C HIS A 174 -1.97 4.30 16.82
N PRO A 175 -2.68 5.13 16.03
CA PRO A 175 -2.27 6.52 15.77
C PRO A 175 -2.20 7.42 17.02
N GLU A 176 -2.89 7.10 18.11
CA GLU A 176 -2.73 7.82 19.38
C GLU A 176 -1.29 7.75 19.97
N LEU A 177 -0.49 6.79 19.53
CA LEU A 177 0.88 6.57 20.02
C LEU A 177 1.94 7.14 19.06
N MET A 178 1.55 7.72 17.92
CA MET A 178 2.51 8.04 16.87
C MET A 178 3.25 9.37 17.05
N ASP A 179 2.76 10.31 17.87
CA ASP A 179 3.33 11.66 17.97
C ASP A 179 4.82 11.66 18.33
N ARG A 180 5.22 10.84 19.33
CA ARG A 180 6.63 10.67 19.71
C ARG A 180 7.45 10.07 18.58
N GLU A 181 6.87 9.14 17.84
CA GLU A 181 7.53 8.45 16.75
C GLU A 181 7.68 9.37 15.54
N VAL A 182 6.67 10.16 15.21
CA VAL A 182 6.78 11.22 14.19
C VAL A 182 7.91 12.17 14.56
N ALA A 183 7.93 12.71 15.80
CA ALA A 183 8.99 13.60 16.26
C ALA A 183 10.38 12.94 16.15
N ARG A 184 10.51 11.67 16.51
CA ARG A 184 11.76 10.90 16.42
C ARG A 184 12.22 10.76 14.97
N VAL A 185 11.31 10.35 14.06
CA VAL A 185 11.61 10.13 12.64
C VAL A 185 11.94 11.47 11.96
N MET A 186 11.18 12.53 12.22
CA MET A 186 11.43 13.86 11.68
C MET A 186 12.80 14.40 12.10
N LYS A 187 13.22 14.17 13.36
CA LYS A 187 14.56 14.55 13.85
C LYS A 187 15.67 13.75 13.18
N ALA A 188 15.46 12.47 12.92
CA ALA A 188 16.42 11.58 12.27
C ALA A 188 16.52 11.83 10.76
N ASN A 189 15.42 12.27 10.15
CA ASN A 189 15.30 12.49 8.71
C ASN A 189 15.88 13.88 8.36
N LYS A 190 17.22 13.96 8.27
CA LYS A 190 17.85 15.21 7.80
C LYS A 190 17.50 15.44 6.33
N PRO A 191 17.14 16.68 5.93
CA PRO A 191 16.94 16.99 4.52
C PRO A 191 18.22 16.69 3.72
N ALA A 192 18.07 16.18 2.49
CA ALA A 192 19.18 15.82 1.61
C ALA A 192 20.14 16.98 1.26
N GLY A 193 19.85 18.21 1.71
CA GLY A 193 20.68 19.42 1.51
C GLY A 193 21.87 19.55 2.46
N ASP A 194 21.96 18.75 3.54
CA ASP A 194 23.06 18.80 4.52
C ASP A 194 24.10 17.67 4.36
N ALA A 195 24.05 16.93 3.27
CA ALA A 195 25.13 16.01 2.92
C ALA A 195 26.38 16.84 2.55
N PRO A 196 27.56 16.62 3.18
CA PRO A 196 28.78 17.32 2.79
C PRO A 196 29.05 17.03 1.30
N ALA A 197 29.31 18.09 0.53
CA ALA A 197 29.65 17.97 -0.87
C ALA A 197 30.80 16.94 -1.03
N PRO A 198 30.76 16.07 -2.06
CA PRO A 198 31.85 15.13 -2.30
C PRO A 198 33.17 15.92 -2.44
N PRO A 199 34.30 15.41 -1.90
CA PRO A 199 35.57 16.08 -1.98
C PRO A 199 35.86 16.35 -3.47
N LYS A 200 36.17 17.63 -3.77
CA LYS A 200 36.58 18.04 -5.13
C LYS A 200 37.79 17.18 -5.49
N ALA A 201 37.70 16.48 -6.61
CA ALA A 201 38.84 15.79 -7.20
C ALA A 201 39.94 16.85 -7.42
N THR A 202 41.05 16.68 -6.75
CA THR A 202 42.27 17.48 -6.97
C THR A 202 42.86 17.07 -8.28
N PRO A 203 43.36 18.03 -9.12
CA PRO A 203 43.88 17.73 -10.45
C PRO A 203 45.16 16.92 -10.40
#